data_7a4cebf53bbdab85461933c2ded60716
#
_entry.id   7a4cebf53bbdab85461933c2ded60716
#
_cell.length_a   1.000
_cell.length_b   1.000
_cell.length_c   1.000
_cell.angle_alpha   90.00
_cell.angle_beta   90.00
_cell.angle_gamma   90.00
#
_symmetry.space_group_name_H-M   'P 1'
#
loop_
_entity.id
_entity.type
_entity.pdbx_description
1 polymer ?
#
loop_
_entity_poly.entity_id
_entity_poly.type
_entity_poly.pdbx_seq_one_letter_code
_entity_poly.pdbx_strand_id
1 'polypeptide(L)'
;LIHRATKVPVGKDQEQHLELTRRFARRFNNIYGVEFFPEPQNFNFGHDAVKVPGLDGSGKMGKSEGNCISLIDEEKVIRKKVMKAVTDEGPKTPDSEMSEPIKNLFTILDLVSTPDTVAYFTEQYKNCSIRYGDLKKQLAEDILKYTLPIKERYADIINDEAYLRKVVTCGAERARA
;
A
#
# COMPACT_ATOMS: atom_id res chain seq x y z
N LEU A 1 16.62 -16.77 6.62
CA LEU A 1 17.56 -17.92 6.80
C LEU A 1 17.01 -18.92 7.81
N ILE A 2 16.71 -18.51 9.04
CA ILE A 2 16.30 -19.42 10.14
C ILE A 2 15.17 -20.36 9.73
N HIS A 3 14.16 -19.88 9.03
CA HIS A 3 13.03 -20.68 8.54
C HIS A 3 13.28 -21.35 7.18
N ARG A 4 14.49 -21.29 6.65
CA ARG A 4 14.88 -21.89 5.36
C ARG A 4 13.92 -21.57 4.20
N ALA A 5 13.34 -20.34 4.24
CA ALA A 5 12.39 -19.90 3.23
C ALA A 5 13.06 -19.79 1.86
N THR A 6 12.43 -20.38 0.85
CA THR A 6 12.88 -20.32 -0.55
C THR A 6 12.23 -19.17 -1.33
N LYS A 7 11.05 -18.70 -0.89
CA LYS A 7 10.30 -17.60 -1.51
C LYS A 7 9.96 -16.57 -0.44
N VAL A 8 10.31 -15.32 -0.69
CA VAL A 8 10.09 -14.20 0.24
C VAL A 8 9.35 -13.09 -0.48
N PRO A 9 8.09 -12.81 -0.08
CA PRO A 9 7.33 -11.73 -0.67
C PRO A 9 7.87 -10.39 -0.17
N VAL A 10 8.56 -9.64 -1.03
CA VAL A 10 9.17 -8.35 -0.71
C VAL A 10 9.02 -7.37 -1.86
N GLY A 11 8.94 -6.08 -1.53
CA GLY A 11 9.04 -5.00 -2.51
C GLY A 11 10.48 -4.78 -3.00
N LYS A 12 10.62 -3.98 -4.07
CA LYS A 12 11.94 -3.65 -4.67
C LYS A 12 12.92 -3.04 -3.68
N ASP A 13 12.43 -2.27 -2.71
CA ASP A 13 13.22 -1.64 -1.66
C ASP A 13 13.90 -2.63 -0.70
N GLN A 14 13.45 -3.90 -0.68
CA GLN A 14 13.99 -4.97 0.15
C GLN A 14 14.93 -5.94 -0.62
N GLU A 15 15.14 -5.73 -1.91
CA GLU A 15 15.97 -6.63 -2.73
C GLU A 15 17.41 -6.71 -2.25
N GLN A 16 17.97 -5.58 -1.77
CA GLN A 16 19.34 -5.56 -1.19
C GLN A 16 19.45 -6.44 0.05
N HIS A 17 18.44 -6.43 0.92
CA HIS A 17 18.41 -7.29 2.11
C HIS A 17 18.31 -8.76 1.74
N LEU A 18 17.56 -9.06 0.69
CA LEU A 18 17.43 -10.42 0.19
C LEU A 18 18.76 -10.92 -0.43
N GLU A 19 19.47 -10.07 -1.18
CA GLU A 19 20.79 -10.42 -1.73
C GLU A 19 21.83 -10.63 -0.61
N LEU A 20 21.81 -9.80 0.42
CA LEU A 20 22.67 -10.01 1.60
C LEU A 20 22.36 -11.37 2.26
N THR A 21 21.09 -11.73 2.36
CA THR A 21 20.65 -13.03 2.90
C THR A 21 21.18 -14.20 2.08
N ARG A 22 21.15 -14.10 0.72
CA ARG A 22 21.75 -15.12 -0.17
C ARG A 22 23.26 -15.26 0.04
N ARG A 23 23.96 -14.14 0.21
CA ARG A 23 25.40 -14.16 0.49
C ARG A 23 25.72 -14.88 1.81
N PHE A 24 24.91 -14.68 2.85
CA PHE A 24 25.08 -15.43 4.10
C PHE A 24 24.77 -16.93 3.92
N ALA A 25 23.72 -17.28 3.19
CA ALA A 25 23.39 -18.68 2.89
C ALA A 25 24.56 -19.40 2.18
N ARG A 26 25.04 -18.80 1.07
CA ARG A 26 26.19 -19.33 0.30
C ARG A 26 27.44 -19.44 1.15
N ARG A 27 27.79 -18.40 1.92
CA ARG A 27 28.98 -18.41 2.76
C ARG A 27 28.94 -19.50 3.83
N PHE A 28 27.78 -19.67 4.49
CA PHE A 28 27.60 -20.74 5.46
C PHE A 28 27.77 -22.12 4.80
N ASN A 29 27.04 -22.38 3.73
CA ASN A 29 27.10 -23.65 3.02
C ASN A 29 28.52 -23.97 2.56
N ASN A 30 29.25 -23.00 2.02
CA ASN A 30 30.65 -23.19 1.57
C ASN A 30 31.60 -23.46 2.73
N ILE A 31 31.49 -22.74 3.86
CA ILE A 31 32.38 -22.94 5.01
C ILE A 31 32.22 -24.34 5.62
N TYR A 32 30.98 -24.81 5.69
CA TYR A 32 30.68 -26.12 6.31
C TYR A 32 30.56 -27.25 5.32
N GLY A 33 30.69 -27.00 4.01
CA GLY A 33 30.58 -28.02 2.97
C GLY A 33 29.20 -28.69 2.88
N VAL A 34 28.13 -27.90 3.12
CA VAL A 34 26.75 -28.38 3.19
C VAL A 34 25.80 -27.55 2.32
N GLU A 35 24.67 -28.12 1.96
CA GLU A 35 23.55 -27.41 1.35
C GLU A 35 22.43 -27.20 2.38
N PHE A 36 22.75 -26.52 3.48
CA PHE A 36 21.83 -26.37 4.60
C PHE A 36 20.83 -25.23 4.40
N PHE A 37 21.31 -24.06 3.98
CA PHE A 37 20.46 -22.91 3.73
C PHE A 37 20.14 -22.77 2.23
N PRO A 38 18.85 -22.83 1.82
CA PRO A 38 18.47 -22.48 0.47
C PRO A 38 18.68 -20.98 0.22
N GLU A 39 18.90 -20.59 -1.03
CA GLU A 39 18.95 -19.19 -1.42
C GLU A 39 17.51 -18.65 -1.59
N PRO A 40 17.11 -17.65 -0.78
CA PRO A 40 15.78 -17.10 -0.89
C PRO A 40 15.63 -16.26 -2.16
N GLN A 41 14.50 -16.42 -2.84
CA GLN A 41 14.14 -15.67 -4.02
C GLN A 41 13.04 -14.67 -3.71
N ASN A 42 13.07 -13.50 -4.39
CA ASN A 42 11.95 -12.58 -4.37
C ASN A 42 10.72 -13.26 -4.98
N PHE A 43 9.58 -13.09 -4.35
CA PHE A 43 8.31 -13.63 -4.78
C PHE A 43 7.27 -12.50 -4.90
N ASN A 44 6.75 -12.32 -6.11
CA ASN A 44 5.63 -11.43 -6.39
C ASN A 44 4.37 -12.26 -6.62
N PHE A 45 3.25 -11.83 -6.05
CA PHE A 45 1.93 -12.43 -6.26
C PHE A 45 1.31 -12.11 -7.64
N GLY A 46 2.13 -11.73 -8.64
CA GLY A 46 1.69 -11.46 -10.01
C GLY A 46 1.26 -10.02 -10.28
N HIS A 47 1.30 -9.15 -9.28
CA HIS A 47 1.04 -7.72 -9.45
C HIS A 47 2.23 -6.91 -8.91
N ASP A 48 2.64 -5.88 -9.64
CA ASP A 48 3.62 -4.93 -9.13
C ASP A 48 3.04 -4.19 -7.93
N ALA A 49 3.81 -4.13 -6.85
CA ALA A 49 3.43 -3.35 -5.68
C ALA A 49 3.42 -1.85 -6.04
N VAL A 50 2.27 -1.22 -5.95
CA VAL A 50 2.13 0.21 -6.19
C VAL A 50 2.54 0.96 -4.92
N LYS A 51 3.43 1.94 -5.08
CA LYS A 51 3.79 2.84 -3.99
C LYS A 51 2.68 3.88 -3.80
N VAL A 52 1.97 3.80 -2.68
CA VAL A 52 0.90 4.74 -2.35
C VAL A 52 1.51 6.04 -1.84
N PRO A 53 1.25 7.19 -2.49
CA PRO A 53 1.76 8.49 -2.07
C PRO A 53 1.02 9.06 -0.85
N GLY A 54 1.64 10.03 -0.17
CA GLY A 54 1.03 10.73 0.96
C GLY A 54 -0.02 11.77 0.54
N LEU A 55 -0.97 12.04 1.41
CA LEU A 55 -1.99 13.07 1.21
C LEU A 55 -1.45 14.51 1.41
N ASP A 56 -0.26 14.63 1.97
CA ASP A 56 0.47 15.89 2.20
C ASP A 56 1.28 16.36 0.98
N GLY A 57 1.15 15.67 -0.15
CA GLY A 57 1.92 15.93 -1.36
C GLY A 57 3.28 15.22 -1.39
N SER A 58 3.65 14.48 -0.33
CA SER A 58 4.87 13.69 -0.33
C SER A 58 4.74 12.41 -1.17
N GLY A 59 5.84 11.94 -1.72
CA GLY A 59 5.86 10.72 -2.55
C GLY A 59 5.72 9.40 -1.77
N LYS A 60 5.43 9.44 -0.46
CA LYS A 60 5.31 8.25 0.39
C LYS A 60 4.27 8.45 1.49
N MET A 61 3.33 7.51 1.58
CA MET A 61 2.41 7.41 2.71
C MET A 61 3.09 6.67 3.86
N GLY A 62 3.13 7.27 5.05
CA GLY A 62 3.79 6.69 6.21
C GLY A 62 3.06 6.98 7.52
N LYS A 63 3.04 6.00 8.43
CA LYS A 63 2.42 6.17 9.76
C LYS A 63 3.13 7.25 10.59
N SER A 64 4.46 7.28 10.53
CA SER A 64 5.32 8.26 11.20
C SER A 64 5.11 9.69 10.69
N GLU A 65 4.71 9.83 9.43
CA GLU A 65 4.52 11.14 8.78
C GLU A 65 3.14 11.75 9.07
N GLY A 66 2.21 10.99 9.63
CA GLY A 66 0.85 11.45 9.90
C GLY A 66 -0.02 11.71 8.65
N ASN A 67 0.48 11.36 7.46
CA ASN A 67 -0.14 11.58 6.15
C ASN A 67 -0.87 10.34 5.60
N CYS A 68 -1.06 9.31 6.43
CA CYS A 68 -1.62 8.04 6.02
C CYS A 68 -3.12 7.90 6.34
N ILE A 69 -3.79 7.09 5.52
CA ILE A 69 -5.12 6.55 5.80
C ILE A 69 -4.94 5.11 6.29
N SER A 70 -5.49 4.80 7.46
CA SER A 70 -5.56 3.41 7.93
C SER A 70 -6.78 2.72 7.32
N LEU A 71 -6.65 1.46 6.94
CA LEU A 71 -7.75 0.64 6.41
C LEU A 71 -8.90 0.46 7.40
N ILE A 72 -8.65 0.71 8.69
CA ILE A 72 -9.62 0.60 9.78
C ILE A 72 -10.01 1.96 10.38
N ASP A 73 -9.59 3.07 9.75
CA ASP A 73 -9.99 4.42 10.20
C ASP A 73 -11.52 4.57 10.18
N GLU A 74 -12.03 5.39 11.08
CA GLU A 74 -13.44 5.78 11.09
C GLU A 74 -13.77 6.64 9.85
N GLU A 75 -15.00 6.54 9.34
CA GLU A 75 -15.46 7.29 8.17
C GLU A 75 -15.16 8.79 8.27
N LYS A 76 -15.50 9.40 9.42
CA LYS A 76 -15.23 10.83 9.66
C LYS A 76 -13.75 11.18 9.58
N VAL A 77 -12.88 10.26 10.00
CA VAL A 77 -11.43 10.43 9.97
C VAL A 77 -10.91 10.38 8.53
N ILE A 78 -11.36 9.39 7.74
CA ILE A 78 -11.00 9.25 6.32
C ILE A 78 -11.44 10.51 5.57
N ARG A 79 -12.71 10.91 5.69
CA ARG A 79 -13.23 12.13 5.03
C ARG A 79 -12.40 13.37 5.40
N LYS A 80 -12.11 13.55 6.68
CA LYS A 80 -11.32 14.70 7.16
C LYS A 80 -9.89 14.68 6.59
N LYS A 81 -9.24 13.52 6.54
CA LYS A 81 -7.89 13.37 5.99
C LYS A 81 -7.87 13.68 4.49
N VAL A 82 -8.78 13.11 3.72
CA VAL A 82 -8.86 13.33 2.27
C VAL A 82 -9.20 14.77 1.94
N MET A 83 -10.14 15.39 2.66
CA MET A 83 -10.49 16.80 2.43
C MET A 83 -9.34 17.76 2.75
N LYS A 84 -8.42 17.39 3.65
CA LYS A 84 -7.21 18.16 3.98
C LYS A 84 -6.03 17.91 3.03
N ALA A 85 -6.15 16.96 2.11
CA ALA A 85 -5.08 16.66 1.16
C ALA A 85 -4.63 17.93 0.42
N VAL A 86 -3.32 18.02 0.20
CA VAL A 86 -2.72 19.18 -0.47
C VAL A 86 -3.13 19.21 -1.94
N THR A 87 -3.47 20.40 -2.42
CA THR A 87 -3.78 20.67 -3.83
C THR A 87 -3.17 22.00 -4.25
N ASP A 88 -3.00 22.21 -5.55
CA ASP A 88 -2.58 23.46 -6.16
C ASP A 88 -3.77 24.36 -6.54
N GLU A 89 -3.50 25.40 -7.33
CA GLU A 89 -4.53 26.35 -7.82
C GLU A 89 -5.36 25.80 -8.99
N GLY A 90 -4.99 24.63 -9.53
CA GLY A 90 -5.60 24.01 -10.71
C GLY A 90 -4.90 24.32 -12.03
N PRO A 91 -5.27 23.59 -13.11
CA PRO A 91 -4.70 23.79 -14.42
C PRO A 91 -5.12 25.14 -15.01
N LYS A 92 -4.16 25.87 -15.58
CA LYS A 92 -4.39 27.17 -16.23
C LYS A 92 -4.60 27.02 -17.74
N THR A 93 -4.08 25.94 -18.31
CA THR A 93 -4.22 25.59 -19.73
C THR A 93 -4.51 24.10 -19.86
N PRO A 94 -5.13 23.64 -20.98
CA PRO A 94 -5.40 22.21 -21.22
C PRO A 94 -4.17 21.31 -21.18
N ASP A 95 -2.99 21.84 -21.47
CA ASP A 95 -1.73 21.12 -21.51
C ASP A 95 -0.92 21.26 -20.19
N SER A 96 -1.53 21.83 -19.14
CA SER A 96 -0.85 21.98 -17.86
C SER A 96 -0.50 20.61 -17.29
N GLU A 97 0.77 20.41 -16.93
CA GLU A 97 1.18 19.22 -16.18
C GLU A 97 0.60 19.25 -14.77
N MET A 98 0.19 18.07 -14.27
CA MET A 98 -0.23 17.93 -12.88
C MET A 98 0.96 18.15 -11.95
N SER A 99 0.76 18.96 -10.91
CA SER A 99 1.73 19.07 -9.81
C SER A 99 1.84 17.74 -9.04
N GLU A 100 2.94 17.54 -8.31
CA GLU A 100 3.13 16.30 -7.54
C GLU A 100 1.97 16.00 -6.56
N PRO A 101 1.43 16.96 -5.80
CA PRO A 101 0.26 16.69 -4.96
C PRO A 101 -0.96 16.18 -5.75
N ILE A 102 -1.19 16.72 -6.94
CA ILE A 102 -2.31 16.30 -7.79
C ILE A 102 -2.05 14.91 -8.40
N LYS A 103 -0.85 14.64 -8.90
CA LYS A 103 -0.46 13.29 -9.34
C LYS A 103 -0.68 12.25 -8.23
N ASN A 104 -0.35 12.61 -6.99
CA ASN A 104 -0.57 11.76 -5.83
C ASN A 104 -2.06 11.44 -5.61
N LEU A 105 -2.93 12.43 -5.70
CA LEU A 105 -4.38 12.20 -5.57
C LEU A 105 -4.93 11.34 -6.70
N PHE A 106 -4.48 11.55 -7.94
CA PHE A 106 -4.88 10.70 -9.08
C PHE A 106 -4.33 9.29 -8.97
N THR A 107 -3.12 9.10 -8.43
CA THR A 107 -2.57 7.77 -8.15
C THR A 107 -3.45 7.01 -7.15
N ILE A 108 -3.90 7.68 -6.08
CA ILE A 108 -4.80 7.06 -5.10
C ILE A 108 -6.18 6.80 -5.73
N LEU A 109 -6.69 7.74 -6.53
CA LEU A 109 -7.96 7.59 -7.25
C LEU A 109 -7.94 6.36 -8.16
N ASP A 110 -6.87 6.16 -8.92
CA ASP A 110 -6.68 5.01 -9.81
C ASP A 110 -6.68 3.66 -9.07
N LEU A 111 -6.23 3.66 -7.82
CA LEU A 111 -6.18 2.45 -6.99
C LEU A 111 -7.55 2.04 -6.42
N VAL A 112 -8.45 3.00 -6.16
CA VAL A 112 -9.69 2.73 -5.40
C VAL A 112 -10.96 3.01 -6.18
N SER A 113 -10.88 3.76 -7.28
CA SER A 113 -12.04 4.21 -8.07
C SER A 113 -12.22 3.38 -9.33
N THR A 114 -13.37 3.53 -9.97
CA THR A 114 -13.63 2.91 -11.27
C THR A 114 -12.89 3.65 -12.39
N PRO A 115 -12.53 2.97 -13.50
CA PRO A 115 -11.90 3.61 -14.67
C PRO A 115 -12.70 4.83 -15.19
N ASP A 116 -14.02 4.76 -15.16
CA ASP A 116 -14.89 5.86 -15.59
C ASP A 116 -14.74 7.10 -14.68
N THR A 117 -14.63 6.90 -13.37
CA THR A 117 -14.39 7.99 -12.41
C THR A 117 -13.04 8.63 -12.66
N VAL A 118 -12.00 7.84 -12.88
CA VAL A 118 -10.65 8.33 -13.18
C VAL A 118 -10.65 9.12 -14.49
N ALA A 119 -11.28 8.58 -15.54
CA ALA A 119 -11.41 9.23 -16.84
C ALA A 119 -12.15 10.57 -16.71
N TYR A 120 -13.26 10.60 -15.98
CA TYR A 120 -14.04 11.82 -15.74
C TYR A 120 -13.19 12.95 -15.12
N PHE A 121 -12.49 12.68 -14.02
CA PHE A 121 -11.67 13.72 -13.38
C PHE A 121 -10.44 14.09 -14.22
N THR A 122 -9.89 13.14 -14.97
CA THR A 122 -8.79 13.41 -15.92
C THR A 122 -9.24 14.39 -17.02
N GLU A 123 -10.44 14.19 -17.55
CA GLU A 123 -11.03 15.09 -18.55
C GLU A 123 -11.33 16.47 -17.95
N GLN A 124 -11.90 16.53 -16.74
CA GLN A 124 -12.12 17.79 -16.03
C GLN A 124 -10.80 18.56 -15.80
N TYR A 125 -9.71 17.85 -15.50
CA TYR A 125 -8.39 18.47 -15.37
C TYR A 125 -7.92 19.06 -16.69
N LYS A 126 -7.96 18.29 -17.77
CA LYS A 126 -7.57 18.72 -19.13
C LYS A 126 -8.41 19.92 -19.62
N ASN A 127 -9.68 19.96 -19.28
CA ASN A 127 -10.59 21.04 -19.67
C ASN A 127 -10.50 22.27 -18.72
N CYS A 128 -9.55 22.30 -17.79
CA CYS A 128 -9.39 23.37 -16.78
C CYS A 128 -10.68 23.64 -15.98
N SER A 129 -11.52 22.62 -15.80
CA SER A 129 -12.82 22.70 -15.12
C SER A 129 -12.87 21.90 -13.83
N ILE A 130 -11.76 21.27 -13.44
CA ILE A 130 -11.70 20.43 -12.25
C ILE A 130 -12.01 21.24 -10.99
N ARG A 131 -12.84 20.66 -10.12
CA ARG A 131 -13.08 21.14 -8.77
C ARG A 131 -12.48 20.16 -7.78
N TYR A 132 -11.38 20.53 -7.15
CA TYR A 132 -10.68 19.63 -6.21
C TYR A 132 -11.56 19.24 -5.01
N GLY A 133 -12.52 20.06 -4.62
CA GLY A 133 -13.50 19.71 -3.60
C GLY A 133 -14.35 18.48 -4.00
N ASP A 134 -14.75 18.40 -5.26
CA ASP A 134 -15.57 17.29 -5.77
C ASP A 134 -14.70 16.05 -5.98
N LEU A 135 -13.48 16.20 -6.51
CA LEU A 135 -12.48 15.13 -6.58
C LEU A 135 -12.22 14.51 -5.20
N LYS A 136 -11.97 15.34 -4.18
CA LYS A 136 -11.71 14.87 -2.81
C LYS A 136 -12.92 14.17 -2.18
N LYS A 137 -14.13 14.65 -2.44
CA LYS A 137 -15.36 14.00 -1.97
C LYS A 137 -15.50 12.62 -2.61
N GLN A 138 -15.38 12.54 -3.94
CA GLN A 138 -15.46 11.27 -4.65
C GLN A 138 -14.39 10.29 -4.19
N LEU A 139 -13.14 10.76 -4.06
CA LEU A 139 -12.03 9.95 -3.57
C LEU A 139 -12.31 9.41 -2.16
N ALA A 140 -12.87 10.23 -1.26
CA ALA A 140 -13.23 9.78 0.08
C ALA A 140 -14.30 8.68 0.06
N GLU A 141 -15.34 8.82 -0.79
CA GLU A 141 -16.37 7.78 -0.96
C GLU A 141 -15.77 6.47 -1.49
N ASP A 142 -14.89 6.55 -2.47
CA ASP A 142 -14.31 5.36 -3.08
C ASP A 142 -13.31 4.65 -2.12
N ILE A 143 -12.54 5.42 -1.34
CA ILE A 143 -11.73 4.87 -0.25
C ILE A 143 -12.60 4.16 0.79
N LEU A 144 -13.73 4.76 1.17
CA LEU A 144 -14.66 4.15 2.14
C LEU A 144 -15.24 2.85 1.60
N LYS A 145 -15.67 2.81 0.34
CA LYS A 145 -16.15 1.57 -0.30
C LYS A 145 -15.07 0.50 -0.34
N TYR A 146 -13.82 0.89 -0.66
CA TYR A 146 -12.69 -0.03 -0.71
C TYR A 146 -12.34 -0.59 0.67
N THR A 147 -12.39 0.24 1.72
CA THR A 147 -11.98 -0.15 3.08
C THR A 147 -13.07 -0.84 3.89
N LEU A 148 -14.34 -0.64 3.55
CA LEU A 148 -15.48 -1.19 4.29
C LEU A 148 -15.40 -2.71 4.51
N PRO A 149 -15.25 -3.56 3.45
CA PRO A 149 -15.19 -5.01 3.65
C PRO A 149 -13.97 -5.45 4.48
N ILE A 150 -12.87 -4.70 4.40
CA ILE A 150 -11.67 -4.96 5.20
C ILE A 150 -11.94 -4.63 6.68
N LYS A 151 -12.61 -3.51 6.94
CA LYS A 151 -12.98 -3.06 8.29
C LYS A 151 -13.97 -4.02 8.95
N GLU A 152 -14.98 -4.49 8.21
CA GLU A 152 -15.93 -5.50 8.67
C GLU A 152 -15.21 -6.80 9.04
N ARG A 153 -14.36 -7.30 8.15
CA ARG A 153 -13.58 -8.51 8.42
C ARG A 153 -12.61 -8.35 9.59
N TYR A 154 -12.00 -7.18 9.74
CA TYR A 154 -11.17 -6.87 10.90
C TYR A 154 -11.98 -6.92 12.20
N ALA A 155 -13.19 -6.33 12.22
CA ALA A 155 -14.06 -6.33 13.40
C ALA A 155 -14.48 -7.75 13.82
N ASP A 156 -14.78 -8.62 12.85
CA ASP A 156 -15.09 -10.03 13.12
C ASP A 156 -13.91 -10.75 13.77
N ILE A 157 -12.71 -10.58 13.19
CA ILE A 157 -11.51 -11.26 13.64
C ILE A 157 -11.04 -10.76 15.02
N ILE A 158 -11.03 -9.44 15.25
CA ILE A 158 -10.50 -8.88 16.51
C ILE A 158 -11.35 -9.25 17.71
N ASN A 159 -12.64 -9.52 17.51
CA ASN A 159 -13.56 -9.93 18.54
C ASN A 159 -13.61 -11.46 18.77
N ASP A 160 -12.96 -12.25 17.92
CA ASP A 160 -12.85 -13.72 18.07
C ASP A 160 -11.49 -14.11 18.68
N GLU A 161 -11.41 -14.02 20.01
CA GLU A 161 -10.19 -14.37 20.77
C GLU A 161 -9.79 -15.85 20.56
N ALA A 162 -10.74 -16.75 20.42
CA ALA A 162 -10.46 -18.17 20.21
C ALA A 162 -9.78 -18.41 18.86
N TYR A 163 -10.27 -17.75 17.82
CA TYR A 163 -9.65 -17.77 16.51
C TYR A 163 -8.23 -17.16 16.52
N LEU A 164 -8.06 -16.01 17.17
CA LEU A 164 -6.76 -15.36 17.28
C LEU A 164 -5.72 -16.26 17.99
N ARG A 165 -6.10 -16.85 19.12
CA ARG A 165 -5.25 -17.80 19.86
C ARG A 165 -4.88 -19.01 18.99
N LYS A 166 -5.84 -19.59 18.28
CA LYS A 166 -5.61 -20.72 17.36
C LYS A 166 -4.61 -20.34 16.26
N VAL A 167 -4.77 -19.18 15.63
CA VAL A 167 -3.87 -18.71 14.56
C VAL A 167 -2.44 -18.53 15.08
N VAL A 168 -2.28 -17.88 16.25
CA VAL A 168 -0.96 -17.66 16.86
C VAL A 168 -0.30 -18.98 17.21
N THR A 169 -1.02 -19.91 17.84
CA THR A 169 -0.48 -21.22 18.24
C THR A 169 -0.06 -22.05 17.03
N CYS A 170 -0.95 -22.22 16.06
CA CYS A 170 -0.62 -22.93 14.81
C CYS A 170 0.54 -22.28 14.06
N GLY A 171 0.58 -20.95 14.04
CA GLY A 171 1.67 -20.20 13.40
C GLY A 171 3.02 -20.46 14.08
N ALA A 172 3.02 -20.45 15.43
CA ALA A 172 4.23 -20.73 16.21
C ALA A 172 4.72 -22.18 16.03
N GLU A 173 3.81 -23.14 16.00
CA GLU A 173 4.14 -24.56 15.74
C GLU A 173 4.79 -24.75 14.36
N ARG A 174 4.17 -24.18 13.31
CA ARG A 174 4.72 -24.21 11.94
C ARG A 174 6.08 -23.52 11.81
N ALA A 175 6.30 -22.45 12.57
CA ALA A 175 7.58 -21.74 12.53
C ALA A 175 8.70 -22.46 13.26
N ARG A 176 8.38 -23.39 14.19
CA ARG A 176 9.36 -24.22 14.94
C ARG A 176 9.71 -25.53 14.23
N ALA A 177 8.80 -26.02 13.39
CA ALA A 177 9.01 -27.25 12.62
C ALA A 177 10.04 -27.03 11.48
#